data_dcf034367b074e895ce01453b01b4670
#
_entry.id   dcf034367b074e895ce01453b01b4670
#
_cell.length_a   1.000
_cell.length_b   1.000
_cell.length_c   1.000
_cell.angle_alpha   90.00
_cell.angle_beta   90.00
_cell.angle_gamma   90.00
#
_symmetry.space_group_name_H-M   'P 1'
#
loop_
_entity.id
_entity.type
_entity.pdbx_description
1 polymer ?
#
loop_
_entity_poly.entity_id
_entity_poly.type
_entity_poly.pdbx_seq_one_letter_code
_entity_poly.pdbx_strand_id
1 'polypeptide(L)'
;MKVTLFTLKINMEEYKRIKIMEKKKKLITKKVSKKVAKIASVKITASKRKLKVVKVVKKIKPKLKKVLLQKTKKKESAPKKESGIRLKRVAHNPILSPSLYGWESEAAFNPTAVVCGGKVHLFYRALGSDGISRIGYASSNDGINFDTRLTYPVYTAETYEEARKHWPYTSPARLTYSPSLYASGGGWGGCEDPRAVVIDGYVYMTFNVFNGWNSMRVAVVSIKEENLINKKWIWENFAYLSPLGDRQKNWVLFPEKINGKFAIFCNLDKGDPNKVFVAYVNNLDESETPSQNEAPDPQRMPDHEVAWHYRTRSAACSPIKTKDGWLLLYHAMDKKEPNKYKVGALLLDLENPEKVLYRSHHPILEPDLWYENDYKPGIVYANGAVVKDGTLLVYYGGGDKYVCVASVDLQELIDSMKEDKIIKLKNIREIKKI
;
A
#
# COMPACT_ATOMS: atom_id res chain seq x y z
N MET A 1 26.08 41.62 -34.93
CA MET A 1 26.32 40.37 -34.12
C MET A 1 27.39 40.69 -33.08
N LYS A 2 26.99 40.91 -31.84
CA LYS A 2 27.93 41.01 -30.71
C LYS A 2 27.65 39.81 -29.79
N VAL A 3 28.61 38.90 -29.68
CA VAL A 3 28.61 37.76 -28.78
C VAL A 3 29.07 38.27 -27.41
N THR A 4 28.20 38.27 -26.42
CA THR A 4 28.53 38.65 -25.02
C THR A 4 29.01 37.42 -24.29
N LEU A 5 30.30 37.38 -23.99
CA LEU A 5 30.88 36.38 -23.08
C LEU A 5 30.42 36.63 -21.64
N PHE A 6 29.63 35.73 -21.08
CA PHE A 6 29.37 35.65 -19.65
C PHE A 6 30.55 35.02 -18.92
N THR A 7 31.35 35.84 -18.29
CA THR A 7 32.41 35.36 -17.36
C THR A 7 31.75 35.05 -16.00
N LEU A 8 31.68 33.77 -15.65
CA LEU A 8 31.25 33.31 -14.31
C LEU A 8 32.30 33.78 -13.29
N LYS A 9 32.01 34.82 -12.52
CA LYS A 9 32.74 35.14 -11.29
C LYS A 9 32.37 34.14 -10.22
N ILE A 10 33.15 33.09 -10.03
CA ILE A 10 33.02 32.22 -8.86
C ILE A 10 33.44 33.03 -7.63
N ASN A 11 32.52 33.16 -6.66
CA ASN A 11 32.78 33.85 -5.40
C ASN A 11 33.87 33.13 -4.60
N MET A 12 34.82 33.87 -4.02
CA MET A 12 35.96 33.32 -3.23
C MET A 12 35.48 32.43 -2.07
N GLU A 13 34.30 32.63 -1.53
CA GLU A 13 33.71 31.75 -0.50
C GLU A 13 33.28 30.39 -1.08
N GLU A 14 32.74 30.36 -2.25
CA GLU A 14 32.36 29.14 -2.96
C GLU A 14 33.59 28.28 -3.32
N TYR A 15 34.65 28.92 -3.77
CA TYR A 15 35.95 28.26 -4.00
C TYR A 15 36.54 27.66 -2.71
N LYS A 16 36.44 28.38 -1.60
CA LYS A 16 36.87 27.86 -0.27
C LYS A 16 36.02 26.67 0.17
N ARG A 17 34.72 26.69 -0.06
CA ARG A 17 33.80 25.57 0.23
C ARG A 17 34.13 24.34 -0.60
N ILE A 18 34.38 24.50 -1.90
CA ILE A 18 34.79 23.40 -2.78
C ILE A 18 36.10 22.77 -2.31
N LYS A 19 37.12 23.55 -1.96
CA LYS A 19 38.40 23.04 -1.41
C LYS A 19 38.22 22.30 -0.08
N ILE A 20 37.33 22.76 0.78
CA ILE A 20 37.01 22.05 2.03
C ILE A 20 36.33 20.71 1.76
N MET A 21 35.42 20.67 0.79
CA MET A 21 34.75 19.41 0.39
C MET A 21 35.71 18.41 -0.23
N GLU A 22 36.66 18.85 -1.07
CA GLU A 22 37.69 17.98 -1.62
C GLU A 22 38.63 17.41 -0.55
N LYS A 23 39.02 18.24 0.44
CA LYS A 23 39.80 17.74 1.59
C LYS A 23 39.01 16.72 2.42
N LYS A 24 37.74 16.95 2.67
CA LYS A 24 36.87 15.98 3.37
C LYS A 24 36.73 14.68 2.56
N LYS A 25 36.56 14.76 1.25
CA LYS A 25 36.47 13.60 0.35
C LYS A 25 37.75 12.75 0.38
N LYS A 26 38.93 13.38 0.30
CA LYS A 26 40.24 12.70 0.45
C LYS A 26 40.41 12.03 1.84
N LEU A 27 39.92 12.66 2.89
CA LEU A 27 40.02 12.11 4.27
C LEU A 27 39.12 10.87 4.46
N ILE A 28 37.90 10.90 3.86
CA ILE A 28 36.97 9.78 3.88
C ILE A 28 37.55 8.60 3.08
N THR A 29 38.07 8.83 1.88
CA THR A 29 38.72 7.81 1.06
C THR A 29 39.88 7.14 1.79
N LYS A 30 40.71 7.92 2.50
CA LYS A 30 41.83 7.41 3.31
C LYS A 30 41.39 6.62 4.54
N LYS A 31 40.24 6.96 5.15
CA LYS A 31 39.64 6.18 6.26
C LYS A 31 39.02 4.87 5.76
N VAL A 32 38.36 4.89 4.59
CA VAL A 32 37.77 3.70 3.98
C VAL A 32 38.84 2.72 3.56
N SER A 33 39.91 3.17 2.88
CA SER A 33 41.03 2.29 2.48
C SER A 33 41.74 1.64 3.68
N LYS A 34 41.94 2.38 4.79
CA LYS A 34 42.48 1.81 6.04
C LYS A 34 41.51 0.75 6.66
N LYS A 35 40.21 0.97 6.56
CA LYS A 35 39.21 0.03 7.10
C LYS A 35 39.13 -1.23 6.26
N VAL A 36 39.22 -1.10 4.92
CA VAL A 36 39.26 -2.24 3.99
C VAL A 36 40.55 -3.07 4.17
N ALA A 37 41.72 -2.42 4.32
CA ALA A 37 42.97 -3.12 4.61
C ALA A 37 42.91 -3.89 5.96
N LYS A 38 42.26 -3.32 6.97
CA LYS A 38 42.07 -4.00 8.26
C LYS A 38 41.14 -5.20 8.19
N ILE A 39 40.09 -5.11 7.34
CA ILE A 39 39.15 -6.23 7.09
C ILE A 39 39.85 -7.34 6.29
N ALA A 40 40.68 -7.00 5.30
CA ALA A 40 41.46 -7.96 4.54
C ALA A 40 42.48 -8.71 5.42
N SER A 41 43.17 -8.02 6.32
CA SER A 41 44.09 -8.64 7.28
C SER A 41 43.39 -9.60 8.27
N VAL A 42 42.19 -9.25 8.73
CA VAL A 42 41.36 -10.11 9.58
C VAL A 42 40.89 -11.37 8.83
N LYS A 43 40.52 -11.25 7.55
CA LYS A 43 40.15 -12.42 6.72
C LYS A 43 41.31 -13.36 6.48
N ILE A 44 42.54 -12.86 6.28
CA ILE A 44 43.75 -13.66 6.09
C ILE A 44 44.13 -14.40 7.37
N THR A 45 44.04 -13.77 8.54
CA THR A 45 44.27 -14.42 9.85
C THR A 45 43.19 -15.46 10.18
N ALA A 46 41.91 -15.21 9.83
CA ALA A 46 40.83 -16.19 9.98
C ALA A 46 41.02 -17.41 9.06
N SER A 47 41.52 -17.23 7.83
CA SER A 47 41.81 -18.30 6.90
C SER A 47 42.97 -19.19 7.41
N LYS A 48 44.06 -18.59 7.95
CA LYS A 48 45.17 -19.34 8.55
C LYS A 48 44.76 -20.11 9.84
N ARG A 49 43.83 -19.58 10.63
CA ARG A 49 43.23 -20.30 11.77
C ARG A 49 42.34 -21.47 11.34
N LYS A 50 41.54 -21.32 10.26
CA LYS A 50 40.74 -22.45 9.72
C LYS A 50 41.60 -23.62 9.27
N LEU A 51 42.76 -23.40 8.68
CA LEU A 51 43.68 -24.49 8.28
C LEU A 51 44.29 -25.23 9.47
N LYS A 52 44.58 -24.56 10.59
CA LYS A 52 45.02 -25.23 11.83
C LYS A 52 43.92 -26.04 12.51
N VAL A 53 42.67 -25.54 12.51
CA VAL A 53 41.51 -26.22 13.09
C VAL A 53 41.15 -27.47 12.28
N VAL A 54 41.29 -27.47 10.96
CA VAL A 54 41.00 -28.64 10.11
C VAL A 54 41.98 -29.81 10.38
N LYS A 55 43.24 -29.51 10.74
CA LYS A 55 44.22 -30.58 11.11
C LYS A 55 43.95 -31.19 12.49
N VAL A 56 43.36 -30.45 13.43
CA VAL A 56 42.98 -30.93 14.77
C VAL A 56 41.64 -31.69 14.71
N VAL A 57 40.69 -31.27 13.89
CA VAL A 57 39.37 -31.89 13.74
C VAL A 57 39.46 -33.27 13.07
N LYS A 58 40.48 -33.56 12.23
CA LYS A 58 40.69 -34.89 11.62
C LYS A 58 41.11 -35.95 12.61
N LYS A 59 41.63 -35.61 13.80
CA LYS A 59 42.02 -36.55 14.87
C LYS A 59 40.91 -36.91 15.89
N ILE A 60 39.77 -36.18 15.88
CA ILE A 60 38.70 -36.32 16.88
C ILE A 60 37.42 -36.97 16.29
N LYS A 61 37.39 -37.34 15.01
CA LYS A 61 36.18 -37.80 14.30
C LYS A 61 35.60 -39.17 14.59
N PRO A 62 36.20 -40.15 15.32
CA PRO A 62 35.47 -41.41 15.56
C PRO A 62 34.54 -41.40 16.79
N LYS A 63 34.78 -40.56 17.82
CA LYS A 63 33.98 -40.58 19.06
C LYS A 63 32.76 -39.65 19.06
N LEU A 64 32.76 -38.58 18.28
CA LEU A 64 31.62 -37.62 18.23
C LEU A 64 30.50 -38.06 17.28
N LYS A 65 30.75 -38.94 16.32
CA LYS A 65 29.72 -39.42 15.38
C LYS A 65 28.63 -40.26 16.05
N LYS A 66 28.95 -40.95 17.18
CA LYS A 66 27.96 -41.76 17.93
C LYS A 66 27.07 -40.93 18.87
N VAL A 67 27.51 -39.77 19.33
CA VAL A 67 26.75 -38.92 20.26
C VAL A 67 25.83 -37.95 19.50
N LEU A 68 26.20 -37.52 18.30
CA LEU A 68 25.36 -36.64 17.48
C LEU A 68 24.20 -37.39 16.76
N LEU A 69 24.35 -38.69 16.50
CA LEU A 69 23.31 -39.53 15.85
C LEU A 69 22.17 -39.93 16.81
N GLN A 70 22.33 -39.73 18.12
CA GLN A 70 21.26 -40.02 19.09
C GLN A 70 20.44 -38.78 19.52
N LYS A 71 20.88 -37.56 19.16
CA LYS A 71 20.16 -36.30 19.50
C LYS A 71 19.39 -35.68 18.35
N THR A 72 19.43 -36.21 17.14
CA THR A 72 18.73 -35.64 15.96
C THR A 72 17.54 -36.48 15.49
N LYS A 73 16.96 -37.32 16.38
CA LYS A 73 15.62 -37.90 16.16
C LYS A 73 14.53 -37.15 16.93
N LYS A 74 14.66 -35.82 17.16
CA LYS A 74 13.48 -34.98 17.26
C LYS A 74 13.01 -34.79 15.82
N LYS A 75 11.89 -35.45 15.45
CA LYS A 75 11.13 -35.13 14.26
C LYS A 75 11.01 -33.63 14.19
N GLU A 76 11.73 -33.00 13.28
CA GLU A 76 11.24 -31.72 12.69
C GLU A 76 9.90 -32.13 12.08
N SER A 77 8.83 -31.72 12.76
CA SER A 77 7.52 -31.70 12.13
C SER A 77 7.70 -30.86 10.88
N ALA A 78 7.47 -31.47 9.71
CA ALA A 78 7.35 -30.72 8.47
C ALA A 78 6.52 -29.44 8.78
N PRO A 79 6.88 -28.27 8.27
CA PRO A 79 6.08 -27.09 8.49
C PRO A 79 4.66 -27.47 8.11
N LYS A 80 3.72 -27.35 9.07
CA LYS A 80 2.30 -27.53 8.79
C LYS A 80 2.05 -26.63 7.59
N LYS A 81 1.69 -27.22 6.44
CA LYS A 81 1.15 -26.47 5.32
C LYS A 81 0.05 -25.61 5.93
N GLU A 82 0.28 -24.31 6.04
CA GLU A 82 -0.78 -23.39 6.38
C GLU A 82 -1.84 -23.58 5.30
N SER A 83 -2.95 -24.18 5.67
CA SER A 83 -4.06 -24.51 4.78
C SER A 83 -4.90 -23.26 4.56
N GLY A 84 -4.41 -22.31 3.77
CA GLY A 84 -5.16 -21.12 3.40
C GLY A 84 -4.75 -20.69 2.00
N ILE A 85 -5.73 -20.26 1.23
CA ILE A 85 -5.48 -19.72 -0.10
C ILE A 85 -4.75 -18.37 0.02
N ARG A 86 -3.77 -18.16 -0.84
CA ARG A 86 -2.97 -16.91 -0.89
C ARG A 86 -2.90 -16.39 -2.31
N LEU A 87 -2.86 -15.07 -2.44
CA LEU A 87 -2.62 -14.42 -3.72
C LEU A 87 -1.21 -14.73 -4.23
N LYS A 88 -1.10 -15.06 -5.52
CA LYS A 88 0.17 -15.29 -6.20
C LYS A 88 0.65 -13.98 -6.82
N ARG A 89 1.81 -13.50 -6.40
CA ARG A 89 2.47 -12.34 -7.00
C ARG A 89 2.93 -12.66 -8.41
N VAL A 90 2.80 -11.70 -9.33
CA VAL A 90 3.41 -11.87 -10.67
C VAL A 90 4.93 -11.76 -10.59
N ALA A 91 5.62 -12.50 -11.46
CA ALA A 91 7.08 -12.64 -11.38
C ALA A 91 7.84 -11.33 -11.62
N HIS A 92 7.27 -10.39 -12.38
CA HIS A 92 7.90 -9.12 -12.73
C HIS A 92 7.45 -7.93 -11.88
N ASN A 93 6.87 -8.20 -10.68
CA ASN A 93 6.64 -7.12 -9.72
C ASN A 93 7.98 -6.47 -9.30
N PRO A 94 7.99 -5.15 -9.08
CA PRO A 94 6.86 -4.20 -9.21
C PRO A 94 6.52 -3.92 -10.69
N ILE A 95 5.19 -3.82 -10.99
CA ILE A 95 4.71 -3.51 -12.35
C ILE A 95 4.89 -2.03 -12.73
N LEU A 96 4.89 -1.11 -11.74
CA LEU A 96 5.31 0.28 -11.92
C LEU A 96 6.23 0.68 -10.78
N SER A 97 7.26 1.44 -11.13
CA SER A 97 8.22 2.04 -10.19
C SER A 97 8.20 3.57 -10.34
N PRO A 98 8.76 4.34 -9.39
CA PRO A 98 9.04 5.74 -9.61
C PRO A 98 9.73 5.98 -10.96
N SER A 99 9.48 7.12 -11.58
CA SER A 99 10.06 7.47 -12.88
C SER A 99 11.00 8.68 -12.76
N LEU A 100 11.58 9.08 -13.90
CA LEU A 100 12.40 10.29 -13.96
C LEU A 100 11.56 11.59 -14.00
N TYR A 101 10.24 11.50 -14.13
CA TYR A 101 9.38 12.66 -14.11
C TYR A 101 9.23 13.18 -12.68
N GLY A 102 9.53 14.47 -12.46
CA GLY A 102 9.56 15.09 -11.13
C GLY A 102 8.30 14.90 -10.29
N TRP A 103 7.12 14.80 -10.93
CA TRP A 103 5.83 14.61 -10.28
C TRP A 103 5.59 13.20 -9.70
N GLU A 104 6.39 12.19 -10.12
CA GLU A 104 6.31 10.80 -9.64
C GLU A 104 7.71 10.20 -9.35
N SER A 105 8.69 11.05 -9.11
CA SER A 105 10.08 10.64 -8.92
C SER A 105 10.35 9.92 -7.60
N GLU A 106 9.53 10.17 -6.59
CA GLU A 106 9.72 9.59 -5.26
C GLU A 106 8.97 8.28 -5.06
N ALA A 107 7.71 8.22 -5.56
CA ALA A 107 6.90 7.01 -5.46
C ALA A 107 5.79 6.95 -6.53
N ALA A 108 5.47 5.73 -6.96
CA ALA A 108 4.25 5.36 -7.67
C ALA A 108 3.66 4.15 -6.93
N PHE A 109 2.52 4.30 -6.24
CA PHE A 109 2.02 3.29 -5.29
C PHE A 109 0.50 3.41 -5.07
N ASN A 110 -0.05 2.54 -4.22
CA ASN A 110 -1.46 2.53 -3.83
C ASN A 110 -2.43 2.66 -5.02
N PRO A 111 -2.36 1.73 -5.99
CA PRO A 111 -3.12 1.80 -7.23
C PRO A 111 -4.55 1.31 -7.07
N THR A 112 -5.50 1.96 -7.74
CA THR A 112 -6.83 1.42 -7.99
C THR A 112 -6.99 1.03 -9.45
N ALA A 113 -7.97 0.17 -9.77
CA ALA A 113 -8.19 -0.31 -11.12
C ALA A 113 -9.68 -0.44 -11.46
N VAL A 114 -10.01 -0.18 -12.71
CA VAL A 114 -11.33 -0.47 -13.31
C VAL A 114 -11.16 -1.13 -14.67
N VAL A 115 -12.18 -1.87 -15.10
CA VAL A 115 -12.25 -2.44 -16.45
C VAL A 115 -13.22 -1.61 -17.28
N CYS A 116 -12.74 -1.00 -18.36
CA CYS A 116 -13.52 -0.23 -19.31
C CYS A 116 -13.03 -0.52 -20.73
N GLY A 117 -13.92 -0.63 -21.70
CA GLY A 117 -13.54 -0.89 -23.10
C GLY A 117 -12.64 -2.13 -23.27
N GLY A 118 -12.84 -3.18 -22.45
CA GLY A 118 -12.05 -4.41 -22.47
C GLY A 118 -10.64 -4.31 -21.90
N LYS A 119 -10.23 -3.13 -21.43
CA LYS A 119 -8.92 -2.88 -20.84
C LYS A 119 -9.00 -2.66 -19.34
N VAL A 120 -7.91 -2.96 -18.65
CA VAL A 120 -7.70 -2.55 -17.25
C VAL A 120 -7.07 -1.16 -17.26
N HIS A 121 -7.74 -0.22 -16.61
CA HIS A 121 -7.27 1.15 -16.38
C HIS A 121 -6.84 1.29 -14.92
N LEU A 122 -5.60 1.66 -14.71
CA LEU A 122 -4.98 1.80 -13.40
C LEU A 122 -4.78 3.28 -13.09
N PHE A 123 -5.28 3.72 -11.93
CA PHE A 123 -4.96 5.02 -11.34
C PHE A 123 -4.11 4.77 -10.10
N TYR A 124 -3.04 5.50 -9.93
CA TYR A 124 -2.13 5.30 -8.81
C TYR A 124 -1.73 6.61 -8.16
N ARG A 125 -1.48 6.56 -6.87
CA ARG A 125 -0.85 7.69 -6.17
C ARG A 125 0.57 7.84 -6.66
N ALA A 126 0.90 9.02 -7.15
CA ALA A 126 2.23 9.42 -7.56
C ALA A 126 2.74 10.52 -6.63
N LEU A 127 3.96 10.37 -6.14
CA LEU A 127 4.58 11.33 -5.26
C LEU A 127 5.81 11.92 -5.94
N GLY A 128 5.80 13.25 -6.07
CA GLY A 128 6.90 14.00 -6.64
C GLY A 128 7.96 14.41 -5.60
N SER A 129 9.09 14.90 -6.09
CA SER A 129 10.17 15.47 -5.27
C SER A 129 9.73 16.71 -4.47
N ASP A 130 8.62 17.33 -4.87
CA ASP A 130 7.96 18.42 -4.15
C ASP A 130 7.12 17.92 -2.96
N GLY A 131 7.00 16.62 -2.78
CA GLY A 131 6.24 16.00 -1.70
C GLY A 131 4.71 16.05 -1.89
N ILE A 132 4.22 16.39 -3.08
CA ILE A 132 2.80 16.48 -3.40
C ILE A 132 2.33 15.21 -4.10
N SER A 133 1.23 14.67 -3.60
CA SER A 133 0.58 13.49 -4.19
C SER A 133 -0.36 13.88 -5.32
N ARG A 134 -0.26 13.18 -6.44
CA ARG A 134 -1.08 13.32 -7.65
C ARG A 134 -1.58 11.96 -8.09
N ILE A 135 -2.51 11.93 -9.03
CA ILE A 135 -3.00 10.68 -9.61
C ILE A 135 -2.34 10.47 -10.96
N GLY A 136 -1.56 9.40 -11.06
CA GLY A 136 -1.01 8.89 -12.31
C GLY A 136 -1.93 7.87 -12.96
N TYR A 137 -1.64 7.51 -14.23
CA TYR A 137 -2.44 6.59 -15.01
C TYR A 137 -1.58 5.64 -15.83
N ALA A 138 -2.03 4.39 -15.89
CA ALA A 138 -1.53 3.37 -16.81
C ALA A 138 -2.68 2.49 -17.30
N SER A 139 -2.52 1.80 -18.42
CA SER A 139 -3.53 0.83 -18.90
C SER A 139 -2.90 -0.43 -19.49
N SER A 140 -3.65 -1.53 -19.44
CA SER A 140 -3.23 -2.86 -19.84
C SER A 140 -4.37 -3.62 -20.51
N ASN A 141 -4.05 -4.50 -21.46
CA ASN A 141 -5.02 -5.41 -22.05
C ASN A 141 -5.26 -6.65 -21.16
N ASP A 142 -4.23 -7.11 -20.44
CA ASP A 142 -4.27 -8.32 -19.61
C ASP A 142 -4.37 -8.05 -18.10
N GLY A 143 -4.17 -6.79 -17.69
CA GLY A 143 -4.15 -6.38 -16.29
C GLY A 143 -2.84 -6.67 -15.55
N ILE A 144 -1.82 -7.15 -16.26
CA ILE A 144 -0.51 -7.53 -15.71
C ILE A 144 0.60 -6.74 -16.37
N ASN A 145 0.58 -6.64 -17.70
CA ASN A 145 1.55 -5.91 -18.49
C ASN A 145 0.98 -4.54 -18.87
N PHE A 146 1.51 -3.48 -18.28
CA PHE A 146 1.03 -2.11 -18.48
C PHE A 146 1.88 -1.40 -19.55
N ASP A 147 1.47 -1.55 -20.81
CA ASP A 147 2.19 -1.00 -21.99
C ASP A 147 2.00 0.51 -22.14
N THR A 148 0.94 1.06 -21.55
CA THR A 148 0.68 2.49 -21.54
C THR A 148 0.85 3.05 -20.14
N ARG A 149 1.76 4.02 -19.98
CA ARG A 149 1.88 4.87 -18.79
C ARG A 149 2.02 6.32 -19.25
N LEU A 150 1.21 7.21 -18.72
CA LEU A 150 1.29 8.63 -19.08
C LEU A 150 2.46 9.32 -18.37
N THR A 151 3.02 10.32 -19.03
CA THR A 151 4.15 11.12 -18.54
C THR A 151 3.74 12.33 -17.72
N TYR A 152 2.43 12.49 -17.49
CA TYR A 152 1.81 13.59 -16.73
C TYR A 152 0.68 13.03 -15.85
N PRO A 153 0.36 13.70 -14.73
CA PRO A 153 -0.73 13.28 -13.85
C PRO A 153 -2.08 13.53 -14.52
N VAL A 154 -3.03 12.60 -14.34
CA VAL A 154 -4.39 12.74 -14.89
C VAL A 154 -5.35 13.47 -13.96
N TYR A 155 -4.98 13.63 -12.68
CA TYR A 155 -5.72 14.40 -11.70
C TYR A 155 -4.82 14.99 -10.63
N THR A 156 -5.11 16.24 -10.26
CA THR A 156 -4.48 16.97 -9.15
C THR A 156 -5.58 17.76 -8.42
N ALA A 157 -5.56 17.80 -7.08
CA ALA A 157 -6.53 18.64 -6.36
C ALA A 157 -6.22 20.13 -6.53
N GLU A 158 -7.26 20.93 -6.72
CA GLU A 158 -7.13 22.40 -6.86
C GLU A 158 -6.57 23.07 -5.58
N THR A 159 -6.78 22.44 -4.41
CA THR A 159 -6.24 22.90 -3.13
C THR A 159 -4.71 22.86 -3.04
N TYR A 160 -4.04 22.37 -4.08
CA TYR A 160 -2.59 22.27 -4.18
C TYR A 160 -1.84 23.59 -3.96
N GLU A 161 -2.32 24.68 -4.57
CA GLU A 161 -1.66 26.00 -4.46
C GLU A 161 -1.74 26.58 -3.04
N GLU A 162 -2.84 26.33 -2.32
CA GLU A 162 -2.97 26.76 -0.92
C GLU A 162 -2.11 25.90 0.02
N ALA A 163 -2.11 24.59 -0.16
CA ALA A 163 -1.23 23.71 0.59
C ALA A 163 0.24 24.12 0.45
N ARG A 164 0.65 24.46 -0.77
CA ARG A 164 2.02 24.89 -1.09
C ARG A 164 2.45 26.17 -0.37
N LYS A 165 1.54 27.08 -0.04
CA LYS A 165 1.86 28.32 0.69
C LYS A 165 2.30 28.09 2.13
N HIS A 166 1.91 26.97 2.72
CA HIS A 166 2.14 26.64 4.13
C HIS A 166 3.24 25.60 4.36
N TRP A 167 3.90 25.10 3.31
CA TRP A 167 4.85 23.98 3.39
C TRP A 167 6.29 24.44 3.20
N PRO A 168 7.26 23.79 3.86
CA PRO A 168 8.66 24.05 3.59
C PRO A 168 8.96 23.81 2.12
N TYR A 169 9.66 24.75 1.47
CA TYR A 169 9.96 24.76 0.05
C TYR A 169 10.77 23.57 -0.47
N THR A 170 11.27 22.72 0.42
CA THR A 170 12.02 21.53 0.09
C THR A 170 11.53 20.36 0.93
N SER A 171 10.99 19.32 0.28
CA SER A 171 10.76 18.04 0.93
C SER A 171 12.09 17.43 1.34
N PRO A 172 12.24 16.90 2.56
CA PRO A 172 13.45 16.16 2.93
C PRO A 172 13.59 14.93 2.01
N ALA A 173 14.83 14.60 1.64
CA ALA A 173 15.08 13.42 0.80
C ALA A 173 14.55 12.14 1.46
N ARG A 174 13.79 11.36 0.70
CA ARG A 174 13.18 10.09 1.16
C ARG A 174 14.21 8.94 1.19
N LEU A 175 15.29 9.11 1.91
CA LEU A 175 16.35 8.10 2.03
C LEU A 175 15.93 6.91 2.91
N THR A 176 15.21 7.21 3.99
CA THR A 176 14.67 6.22 4.93
C THR A 176 13.33 6.71 5.46
N TYR A 177 12.40 5.80 5.69
CA TYR A 177 11.12 6.16 6.28
C TYR A 177 11.28 6.62 7.73
N SER A 178 10.76 7.80 8.03
CA SER A 178 10.68 8.35 9.39
C SER A 178 9.29 8.96 9.61
N PRO A 179 8.46 8.41 10.50
CA PRO A 179 7.12 8.95 10.77
C PRO A 179 7.13 10.40 11.28
N SER A 180 8.24 10.82 11.92
CA SER A 180 8.39 12.18 12.43
C SER A 180 8.73 13.20 11.33
N LEU A 181 9.30 12.75 10.21
CA LEU A 181 9.71 13.62 9.10
C LEU A 181 8.70 13.63 7.95
N TYR A 182 7.94 12.54 7.80
CA TYR A 182 7.04 12.36 6.67
C TYR A 182 5.60 12.22 7.16
N ALA A 183 4.76 13.10 6.67
CA ALA A 183 3.32 12.96 6.81
C ALA A 183 2.81 11.75 6.00
N SER A 184 1.55 11.63 5.75
CA SER A 184 0.88 10.50 5.11
C SER A 184 1.69 9.85 3.97
N GLY A 185 2.25 8.66 4.19
CA GLY A 185 3.05 7.90 3.19
C GLY A 185 4.26 8.64 2.60
N GLY A 186 4.72 9.72 3.25
CA GLY A 186 5.84 10.55 2.82
C GLY A 186 5.44 11.80 2.03
N GLY A 187 4.14 12.02 1.78
CA GLY A 187 3.63 13.23 1.14
C GLY A 187 3.30 14.33 2.14
N TRP A 188 3.22 15.56 1.66
CA TRP A 188 2.84 16.74 2.43
C TRP A 188 1.43 17.22 2.09
N GLY A 189 0.93 16.88 0.92
CA GLY A 189 -0.39 17.28 0.48
C GLY A 189 -0.81 16.62 -0.84
N GLY A 190 -1.98 16.98 -1.32
CA GLY A 190 -2.52 16.56 -2.61
C GLY A 190 -3.52 15.40 -2.52
N CYS A 191 -3.66 14.67 -3.62
CA CYS A 191 -4.59 13.55 -3.77
C CYS A 191 -3.91 12.24 -3.40
N GLU A 192 -4.45 11.53 -2.40
CA GLU A 192 -3.87 10.29 -1.90
C GLU A 192 -4.81 9.11 -2.10
N ASP A 193 -4.23 7.96 -2.37
CA ASP A 193 -4.85 6.64 -2.28
C ASP A 193 -6.19 6.54 -3.04
N PRO A 194 -6.20 6.68 -4.39
CA PRO A 194 -7.40 6.64 -5.20
C PRO A 194 -8.11 5.30 -5.11
N ARG A 195 -9.45 5.32 -5.18
CA ARG A 195 -10.30 4.13 -5.28
C ARG A 195 -11.37 4.37 -6.33
N ALA A 196 -11.25 3.67 -7.45
CA ALA A 196 -12.13 3.85 -8.59
C ALA A 196 -13.13 2.70 -8.72
N VAL A 197 -14.31 3.03 -9.21
CA VAL A 197 -15.40 2.10 -9.49
C VAL A 197 -16.24 2.60 -10.65
N VAL A 198 -16.81 1.69 -11.43
CA VAL A 198 -17.74 2.02 -12.51
C VAL A 198 -19.16 1.93 -11.98
N ILE A 199 -19.96 2.99 -12.17
CA ILE A 199 -21.39 3.05 -11.83
C ILE A 199 -22.13 3.83 -12.93
N ASP A 200 -23.15 3.24 -13.53
CA ASP A 200 -24.06 3.90 -14.49
C ASP A 200 -23.33 4.66 -15.63
N GLY A 201 -22.27 4.07 -16.21
CA GLY A 201 -21.52 4.67 -17.32
C GLY A 201 -20.50 5.75 -16.93
N TYR A 202 -20.25 5.92 -15.63
CA TYR A 202 -19.22 6.78 -15.08
C TYR A 202 -18.20 5.99 -14.28
N VAL A 203 -16.95 6.41 -14.34
CA VAL A 203 -15.92 6.02 -13.38
C VAL A 203 -15.89 7.05 -12.27
N TYR A 204 -16.33 6.66 -11.10
CA TYR A 204 -16.17 7.43 -9.86
C TYR A 204 -14.86 7.08 -9.20
N MET A 205 -14.12 8.08 -8.75
CA MET A 205 -12.88 7.90 -8.02
C MET A 205 -12.95 8.66 -6.70
N THR A 206 -12.99 7.92 -5.59
CA THR A 206 -12.78 8.51 -4.26
C THR A 206 -11.29 8.56 -3.96
N PHE A 207 -10.86 9.58 -3.21
CA PHE A 207 -9.48 9.76 -2.78
C PHE A 207 -9.42 10.61 -1.52
N ASN A 208 -8.28 10.56 -0.83
CA ASN A 208 -8.07 11.41 0.33
C ASN A 208 -7.46 12.74 -0.16
N VAL A 209 -8.07 13.85 0.18
CA VAL A 209 -7.46 15.19 0.07
C VAL A 209 -6.68 15.42 1.35
N PHE A 210 -5.37 15.44 1.25
CA PHE A 210 -4.48 15.64 2.38
C PHE A 210 -3.87 17.05 2.32
N ASN A 211 -4.11 17.82 3.36
CA ASN A 211 -3.51 19.14 3.58
C ASN A 211 -3.09 19.25 5.06
N GLY A 212 -2.30 18.27 5.51
CA GLY A 212 -1.98 18.07 6.91
C GLY A 212 -3.05 17.25 7.66
N TRP A 213 -2.68 16.74 8.82
CA TRP A 213 -3.54 15.83 9.60
C TRP A 213 -4.83 16.47 10.14
N ASN A 214 -4.89 17.79 10.19
CA ASN A 214 -6.10 18.52 10.60
C ASN A 214 -7.04 18.83 9.44
N SER A 215 -6.63 18.55 8.21
CA SER A 215 -7.37 18.83 6.98
C SER A 215 -7.33 17.64 6.03
N MET A 216 -7.58 16.44 6.55
CA MET A 216 -7.69 15.22 5.74
C MET A 216 -9.16 14.88 5.55
N ARG A 217 -9.60 14.88 4.28
CA ARG A 217 -10.99 14.64 3.90
C ARG A 217 -11.06 13.62 2.78
N VAL A 218 -12.15 12.87 2.72
CA VAL A 218 -12.48 12.06 1.56
C VAL A 218 -13.20 12.90 0.54
N ALA A 219 -12.76 12.87 -0.71
CA ALA A 219 -13.41 13.49 -1.84
C ALA A 219 -13.74 12.47 -2.93
N VAL A 220 -14.60 12.87 -3.86
CA VAL A 220 -14.95 12.10 -5.05
C VAL A 220 -14.89 12.98 -6.29
N VAL A 221 -14.53 12.39 -7.41
CA VAL A 221 -14.68 12.93 -8.77
C VAL A 221 -15.23 11.85 -9.67
N SER A 222 -15.77 12.23 -10.82
CA SER A 222 -16.20 11.26 -11.83
C SER A 222 -15.68 11.64 -13.22
N ILE A 223 -15.59 10.63 -14.09
CA ILE A 223 -15.29 10.77 -15.50
C ILE A 223 -16.19 9.79 -16.29
N LYS A 224 -16.75 10.21 -17.42
CA LYS A 224 -17.50 9.31 -18.28
C LYS A 224 -16.60 8.20 -18.79
N GLU A 225 -17.10 6.95 -18.85
CA GLU A 225 -16.34 5.82 -19.37
C GLU A 225 -15.80 6.09 -20.79
N GLU A 226 -16.61 6.72 -21.65
CA GLU A 226 -16.19 7.12 -22.99
C GLU A 226 -14.96 8.05 -22.97
N ASN A 227 -14.94 9.01 -22.05
CA ASN A 227 -13.84 9.95 -21.90
C ASN A 227 -12.58 9.22 -21.41
N LEU A 228 -12.71 8.30 -20.47
CA LEU A 228 -11.59 7.47 -20.00
C LEU A 228 -11.01 6.61 -21.12
N ILE A 229 -11.86 5.91 -21.87
CA ILE A 229 -11.44 5.06 -23.01
C ILE A 229 -10.67 5.88 -24.05
N ASN A 230 -11.14 7.08 -24.35
CA ASN A 230 -10.53 8.01 -25.29
C ASN A 230 -9.39 8.85 -24.70
N LYS A 231 -9.03 8.62 -23.43
CA LYS A 231 -7.99 9.39 -22.68
C LYS A 231 -8.24 10.89 -22.69
N LYS A 232 -9.51 11.29 -22.63
CA LYS A 232 -9.95 12.68 -22.46
C LYS A 232 -10.20 12.91 -20.97
N TRP A 233 -9.27 13.54 -20.26
CA TRP A 233 -9.31 13.72 -18.80
C TRP A 233 -10.26 14.87 -18.39
N ILE A 234 -11.56 14.69 -18.70
CA ILE A 234 -12.63 15.61 -18.34
C ILE A 234 -13.26 15.09 -17.06
N TRP A 235 -12.75 15.54 -15.93
CA TRP A 235 -13.27 15.19 -14.62
C TRP A 235 -14.43 16.12 -14.24
N GLU A 236 -15.47 15.53 -13.67
CA GLU A 236 -16.72 16.19 -13.30
C GLU A 236 -17.10 15.84 -11.85
N ASN A 237 -18.09 16.55 -11.30
CA ASN A 237 -18.73 16.23 -10.03
C ASN A 237 -17.77 16.11 -8.84
N PHE A 238 -16.81 17.05 -8.74
CA PHE A 238 -15.99 17.09 -7.53
C PHE A 238 -16.85 17.44 -6.32
N ALA A 239 -16.76 16.61 -5.28
CA ALA A 239 -17.38 16.87 -3.98
C ALA A 239 -16.54 16.30 -2.83
N TYR A 240 -16.61 16.92 -1.68
CA TYR A 240 -16.17 16.29 -0.44
C TYR A 240 -17.27 15.36 0.08
N LEU A 241 -16.90 14.15 0.42
CA LEU A 241 -17.80 13.19 1.05
C LEU A 241 -17.76 13.24 2.58
N SER A 242 -16.60 13.55 3.16
CA SER A 242 -16.48 13.64 4.61
C SER A 242 -16.51 15.09 5.08
N PRO A 243 -17.13 15.38 6.23
CA PRO A 243 -17.21 16.71 6.81
C PRO A 243 -15.85 17.35 7.11
N LEU A 244 -15.80 18.67 7.13
CA LEU A 244 -14.62 19.42 7.53
C LEU A 244 -14.30 19.17 9.02
N GLY A 245 -13.05 18.89 9.31
CA GLY A 245 -12.59 18.57 10.67
C GLY A 245 -12.61 17.09 11.01
N ASP A 246 -13.31 16.26 10.22
CA ASP A 246 -13.27 14.81 10.32
C ASP A 246 -12.02 14.25 9.68
N ARG A 247 -11.25 13.47 10.45
CA ARG A 247 -10.06 12.77 9.93
C ARG A 247 -10.46 11.46 9.26
N GLN A 248 -11.40 11.52 8.33
CA GLN A 248 -11.86 10.36 7.58
C GLN A 248 -11.00 10.12 6.35
N LYS A 249 -10.82 8.84 5.99
CA LYS A 249 -10.11 8.42 4.79
C LYS A 249 -10.52 7.04 4.31
N ASN A 250 -10.18 6.76 3.05
CA ASN A 250 -10.29 5.42 2.46
C ASN A 250 -11.73 4.91 2.35
N TRP A 251 -12.70 5.80 2.18
CA TRP A 251 -14.05 5.39 1.83
C TRP A 251 -14.11 4.88 0.39
N VAL A 252 -14.93 3.86 0.17
CA VAL A 252 -15.10 3.26 -1.16
C VAL A 252 -16.57 3.18 -1.53
N LEU A 253 -16.87 3.34 -2.82
CA LEU A 253 -18.22 3.15 -3.36
C LEU A 253 -18.43 1.69 -3.73
N PHE A 254 -19.67 1.22 -3.60
CA PHE A 254 -20.11 -0.02 -4.23
C PHE A 254 -20.26 0.19 -5.75
N PRO A 255 -20.08 -0.87 -6.56
CA PRO A 255 -20.12 -0.76 -8.03
C PRO A 255 -21.52 -0.60 -8.62
N GLU A 256 -22.53 -0.52 -7.79
CA GLU A 256 -23.93 -0.25 -8.17
C GLU A 256 -24.68 0.46 -7.05
N LYS A 257 -25.76 1.12 -7.39
CA LYS A 257 -26.69 1.65 -6.42
C LYS A 257 -27.46 0.54 -5.74
N ILE A 258 -27.55 0.58 -4.42
CA ILE A 258 -28.30 -0.36 -3.61
C ILE A 258 -29.60 0.33 -3.19
N ASN A 259 -30.74 -0.25 -3.55
CA ASN A 259 -32.07 0.36 -3.35
C ASN A 259 -32.18 1.78 -3.90
N GLY A 260 -31.57 2.02 -5.07
CA GLY A 260 -31.58 3.31 -5.77
C GLY A 260 -30.61 4.36 -5.21
N LYS A 261 -29.86 4.06 -4.14
CA LYS A 261 -28.91 4.96 -3.49
C LYS A 261 -27.46 4.56 -3.72
N PHE A 262 -26.57 5.53 -3.76
CA PHE A 262 -25.13 5.24 -3.66
C PHE A 262 -24.84 4.63 -2.30
N ALA A 263 -24.13 3.51 -2.30
CA ALA A 263 -23.65 2.86 -1.09
C ALA A 263 -22.16 3.16 -0.91
N ILE A 264 -21.80 3.75 0.22
CA ILE A 264 -20.44 4.15 0.58
C ILE A 264 -19.99 3.27 1.73
N PHE A 265 -18.98 2.45 1.52
CA PHE A 265 -18.33 1.75 2.61
C PHE A 265 -17.42 2.72 3.35
N CYS A 266 -17.69 2.97 4.62
CA CYS A 266 -16.97 3.95 5.43
C CYS A 266 -16.00 3.29 6.42
N ASN A 267 -16.39 2.17 7.04
CA ASN A 267 -15.55 1.47 8.01
C ASN A 267 -15.88 -0.03 8.10
N LEU A 268 -14.91 -0.81 8.58
CA LEU A 268 -15.01 -2.25 8.78
C LEU A 268 -15.89 -2.66 9.98
N ASP A 269 -16.17 -1.75 10.89
CA ASP A 269 -16.69 -2.12 12.20
C ASP A 269 -17.38 -0.94 12.88
N LYS A 270 -18.60 -1.16 13.34
CA LYS A 270 -19.39 -0.24 14.19
C LYS A 270 -19.31 -0.61 15.69
N GLY A 271 -18.27 -1.32 16.12
CA GLY A 271 -18.17 -1.94 17.45
C GLY A 271 -18.68 -3.39 17.47
N ASP A 272 -19.13 -3.93 16.34
CA ASP A 272 -19.46 -5.33 16.09
C ASP A 272 -18.59 -5.89 14.96
N PRO A 273 -17.67 -6.83 15.22
CA PRO A 273 -16.79 -7.40 14.21
C PRO A 273 -17.50 -8.19 13.10
N ASN A 274 -18.77 -8.48 13.25
CA ASN A 274 -19.59 -9.17 12.25
C ASN A 274 -20.37 -8.19 11.35
N LYS A 275 -20.18 -6.89 11.54
CA LYS A 275 -20.82 -5.83 10.76
C LYS A 275 -19.80 -4.87 10.20
N VAL A 276 -20.15 -4.30 9.08
CA VAL A 276 -19.43 -3.19 8.46
C VAL A 276 -20.32 -1.95 8.42
N PHE A 277 -19.72 -0.78 8.27
CA PHE A 277 -20.47 0.46 8.18
C PHE A 277 -20.60 0.91 6.73
N VAL A 278 -21.86 0.94 6.23
CA VAL A 278 -22.21 1.44 4.90
C VAL A 278 -23.18 2.62 5.07
N ALA A 279 -22.86 3.75 4.44
CA ALA A 279 -23.76 4.87 4.30
C ALA A 279 -24.51 4.79 2.97
N TYR A 280 -25.78 5.16 2.96
CA TYR A 280 -26.63 5.18 1.77
C TYR A 280 -27.11 6.60 1.51
N VAL A 281 -26.70 7.17 0.38
CA VAL A 281 -26.95 8.56 0.03
C VAL A 281 -27.59 8.67 -1.37
N ASN A 282 -28.43 9.70 -1.58
CA ASN A 282 -29.01 9.95 -2.91
C ASN A 282 -27.98 10.65 -3.82
N ASN A 283 -27.18 11.53 -3.25
CA ASN A 283 -26.16 12.31 -3.93
C ASN A 283 -24.79 12.11 -3.27
N LEU A 284 -23.73 12.20 -4.09
CA LEU A 284 -22.35 12.12 -3.59
C LEU A 284 -21.88 13.54 -3.22
N ASP A 285 -22.37 14.04 -2.11
CA ASP A 285 -21.96 15.34 -1.55
C ASP A 285 -21.88 15.29 -0.01
N GLU A 286 -21.34 16.35 0.59
CA GLU A 286 -21.09 16.44 2.03
C GLU A 286 -22.38 16.46 2.86
N SER A 287 -23.49 16.92 2.28
CA SER A 287 -24.74 17.14 3.02
C SER A 287 -25.45 15.83 3.38
N GLU A 288 -25.23 14.77 2.62
CA GLU A 288 -25.88 13.46 2.81
C GLU A 288 -24.97 12.42 3.47
N THR A 289 -23.67 12.68 3.63
CA THR A 289 -22.73 11.70 4.17
C THR A 289 -22.62 11.77 5.68
N PRO A 290 -22.26 10.64 6.36
CA PRO A 290 -22.27 10.58 7.82
C PRO A 290 -21.27 11.54 8.45
N SER A 291 -21.69 12.20 9.53
CA SER A 291 -20.85 13.05 10.37
C SER A 291 -19.92 12.23 11.28
N GLN A 292 -18.98 12.92 11.96
CA GLN A 292 -18.09 12.32 12.98
C GLN A 292 -18.83 11.46 14.03
N ASN A 293 -20.04 11.88 14.40
CA ASN A 293 -20.82 11.18 15.42
C ASN A 293 -21.41 9.87 14.90
N GLU A 294 -21.51 9.71 13.60
CA GLU A 294 -22.14 8.55 12.95
C GLU A 294 -21.09 7.60 12.33
N ALA A 295 -20.03 8.14 11.73
CA ALA A 295 -18.95 7.34 11.17
C ALA A 295 -17.89 7.04 12.23
N PRO A 296 -17.59 5.75 12.51
CA PRO A 296 -16.56 5.39 13.46
C PRO A 296 -15.19 5.95 13.02
N ASP A 297 -14.40 6.46 13.97
CA ASP A 297 -13.03 6.91 13.72
C ASP A 297 -12.18 5.74 13.19
N PRO A 298 -11.65 5.79 11.97
CA PRO A 298 -10.84 4.73 11.41
C PRO A 298 -9.52 4.50 12.17
N GLN A 299 -9.15 5.40 13.07
CA GLN A 299 -7.99 5.25 13.94
C GLN A 299 -8.34 4.56 15.28
N ARG A 300 -9.61 4.46 15.62
CA ARG A 300 -10.13 3.86 16.86
C ARG A 300 -10.80 2.51 16.61
N MET A 301 -10.19 1.67 15.79
CA MET A 301 -10.76 0.34 15.58
C MET A 301 -10.68 -0.49 16.84
N PRO A 302 -11.76 -1.23 17.18
CA PRO A 302 -11.73 -2.14 18.32
C PRO A 302 -10.67 -3.21 18.13
N ASP A 303 -9.93 -3.51 19.18
CA ASP A 303 -8.96 -4.59 19.20
C ASP A 303 -9.72 -5.93 19.16
N HIS A 304 -9.33 -6.78 18.21
CA HIS A 304 -9.87 -8.14 18.08
C HIS A 304 -8.86 -9.16 18.60
N GLU A 305 -9.35 -10.25 19.19
CA GLU A 305 -8.49 -11.28 19.77
C GLU A 305 -7.82 -12.22 18.76
N VAL A 306 -8.25 -12.22 17.51
CA VAL A 306 -7.70 -13.08 16.49
C VAL A 306 -6.31 -12.60 16.09
N ALA A 307 -5.31 -13.46 16.21
CA ALA A 307 -3.89 -13.12 16.17
C ALA A 307 -3.47 -12.25 14.98
N TRP A 308 -3.74 -12.66 13.72
CA TRP A 308 -3.31 -11.90 12.54
C TRP A 308 -4.22 -10.68 12.24
N HIS A 309 -5.31 -10.54 12.93
CA HIS A 309 -6.43 -9.62 12.71
C HIS A 309 -6.69 -8.74 13.94
N TYR A 310 -5.64 -8.55 14.70
CA TYR A 310 -5.70 -7.81 15.96
C TYR A 310 -6.19 -6.39 15.77
N ARG A 311 -5.79 -5.74 14.67
CA ARG A 311 -6.23 -4.39 14.32
C ARG A 311 -6.62 -4.34 12.84
N THR A 312 -7.88 -4.12 12.57
CA THR A 312 -8.38 -3.82 11.23
C THR A 312 -8.16 -2.34 10.90
N ARG A 313 -8.03 -2.01 9.62
CA ARG A 313 -7.74 -0.63 9.18
C ARG A 313 -8.83 -0.11 8.25
N SER A 314 -8.79 -0.42 6.98
CA SER A 314 -9.71 0.15 5.99
C SER A 314 -10.05 -0.88 4.93
N ALA A 315 -11.12 -0.62 4.17
CA ALA A 315 -11.31 -1.30 2.90
C ALA A 315 -10.09 -1.14 2.01
N ALA A 316 -9.77 -2.17 1.26
CA ALA A 316 -8.72 -2.12 0.26
C ALA A 316 -9.24 -1.44 -1.01
N CYS A 317 -10.36 -1.91 -1.56
CA CYS A 317 -10.95 -1.45 -2.81
C CYS A 317 -12.48 -1.51 -2.74
N SER A 318 -13.14 -1.03 -3.78
CA SER A 318 -14.59 -1.23 -3.96
C SER A 318 -14.94 -2.71 -3.89
N PRO A 319 -16.05 -3.08 -3.23
CA PRO A 319 -16.50 -4.47 -3.18
C PRO A 319 -16.75 -5.04 -4.57
N ILE A 320 -16.49 -6.32 -4.75
CA ILE A 320 -16.74 -7.03 -6.00
C ILE A 320 -18.01 -7.84 -5.84
N LYS A 321 -19.01 -7.60 -6.73
CA LYS A 321 -20.24 -8.38 -6.74
C LYS A 321 -19.96 -9.80 -7.25
N THR A 322 -20.39 -10.79 -6.49
CA THR A 322 -20.31 -12.21 -6.85
C THR A 322 -21.68 -12.87 -6.65
N LYS A 323 -21.88 -14.07 -7.15
CA LYS A 323 -23.12 -14.82 -6.89
C LYS A 323 -23.31 -15.19 -5.41
N ASP A 324 -22.24 -15.17 -4.63
CA ASP A 324 -22.18 -15.64 -3.26
C ASP A 324 -22.19 -14.50 -2.23
N GLY A 325 -22.08 -13.25 -2.67
CA GLY A 325 -22.00 -12.07 -1.81
C GLY A 325 -21.10 -10.98 -2.39
N TRP A 326 -20.93 -9.89 -1.65
CA TRP A 326 -19.98 -8.84 -1.94
C TRP A 326 -18.61 -9.22 -1.39
N LEU A 327 -17.65 -9.50 -2.26
CA LEU A 327 -16.26 -9.72 -1.84
C LEU A 327 -15.60 -8.38 -1.54
N LEU A 328 -15.24 -8.14 -0.29
CA LEU A 328 -14.53 -6.96 0.19
C LEU A 328 -13.14 -7.36 0.65
N LEU A 329 -12.10 -6.75 0.08
CA LEU A 329 -10.75 -6.85 0.58
C LEU A 329 -10.49 -5.75 1.61
N TYR A 330 -9.68 -6.04 2.62
CA TYR A 330 -9.41 -5.09 3.70
C TYR A 330 -8.01 -5.28 4.29
N HIS A 331 -7.56 -4.27 5.03
CA HIS A 331 -6.26 -4.31 5.70
C HIS A 331 -6.40 -4.67 7.16
N ALA A 332 -5.48 -5.49 7.64
CA ALA A 332 -5.34 -5.80 9.06
C ALA A 332 -3.86 -5.88 9.47
N MET A 333 -3.62 -5.81 10.76
CA MET A 333 -2.30 -5.89 11.38
C MET A 333 -2.31 -6.96 12.46
N ASP A 334 -1.25 -7.74 12.51
CA ASP A 334 -1.04 -8.78 13.51
C ASP A 334 -0.63 -8.15 14.86
N LYS A 335 -1.05 -8.75 15.96
CA LYS A 335 -0.62 -8.35 17.31
C LYS A 335 0.90 -8.46 17.50
N LYS A 336 1.52 -9.47 16.91
CA LYS A 336 2.98 -9.70 16.99
C LYS A 336 3.77 -8.83 16.04
N GLU A 337 3.13 -8.38 14.94
CA GLU A 337 3.75 -7.58 13.88
C GLU A 337 2.91 -6.32 13.58
N PRO A 338 2.75 -5.40 14.55
CA PRO A 338 1.80 -4.29 14.47
C PRO A 338 2.12 -3.26 13.38
N ASN A 339 3.30 -3.32 12.79
CA ASN A 339 3.74 -2.44 11.72
C ASN A 339 3.59 -3.07 10.33
N LYS A 340 3.20 -4.35 10.23
CA LYS A 340 2.98 -5.02 8.96
C LYS A 340 1.52 -4.96 8.57
N TYR A 341 1.25 -4.34 7.42
CA TYR A 341 -0.07 -4.38 6.80
C TYR A 341 -0.25 -5.68 6.03
N LYS A 342 -1.32 -6.39 6.36
CA LYS A 342 -1.74 -7.63 5.71
C LYS A 342 -3.11 -7.43 5.07
N VAL A 343 -3.41 -8.16 4.02
CA VAL A 343 -4.69 -8.10 3.33
C VAL A 343 -5.52 -9.33 3.69
N GLY A 344 -6.76 -9.10 4.05
CA GLY A 344 -7.78 -10.13 4.26
C GLY A 344 -8.96 -9.96 3.32
N ALA A 345 -9.89 -10.90 3.36
CA ALA A 345 -11.11 -10.88 2.58
C ALA A 345 -12.34 -11.10 3.46
N LEU A 346 -13.43 -10.37 3.17
CA LEU A 346 -14.77 -10.55 3.72
C LEU A 346 -15.72 -10.89 2.57
N LEU A 347 -16.69 -11.73 2.83
CA LEU A 347 -17.88 -11.88 2.00
C LEU A 347 -19.06 -11.28 2.75
N LEU A 348 -19.70 -10.25 2.17
CA LEU A 348 -20.86 -9.58 2.74
C LEU A 348 -22.11 -10.07 2.06
N ASP A 349 -23.23 -9.95 2.76
CA ASP A 349 -24.55 -10.31 2.23
C ASP A 349 -24.95 -9.39 1.06
N LEU A 350 -25.56 -9.95 0.02
CA LEU A 350 -25.94 -9.18 -1.17
C LEU A 350 -27.06 -8.18 -0.90
N GLU A 351 -28.04 -8.56 -0.09
CA GLU A 351 -29.21 -7.74 0.22
C GLU A 351 -28.96 -6.79 1.39
N ASN A 352 -28.15 -7.24 2.35
CA ASN A 352 -27.72 -6.45 3.49
C ASN A 352 -26.17 -6.37 3.56
N PRO A 353 -25.54 -5.48 2.79
CA PRO A 353 -24.09 -5.37 2.73
C PRO A 353 -23.39 -5.00 4.05
N GLU A 354 -24.11 -4.61 5.07
CA GLU A 354 -23.53 -4.41 6.40
C GLU A 354 -23.22 -5.73 7.12
N LYS A 355 -23.83 -6.85 6.70
CA LYS A 355 -23.68 -8.15 7.35
C LYS A 355 -22.51 -8.92 6.76
N VAL A 356 -21.58 -9.34 7.61
CA VAL A 356 -20.46 -10.22 7.25
C VAL A 356 -20.93 -11.68 7.28
N LEU A 357 -20.83 -12.38 6.15
CA LEU A 357 -21.14 -13.81 6.01
C LEU A 357 -19.92 -14.67 6.34
N TYR A 358 -18.78 -14.35 5.71
CA TYR A 358 -17.53 -15.09 5.84
C TYR A 358 -16.35 -14.15 5.92
N ARG A 359 -15.25 -14.65 6.51
CA ARG A 359 -13.98 -13.93 6.67
C ARG A 359 -12.82 -14.89 6.43
N SER A 360 -11.78 -14.45 5.72
CA SER A 360 -10.58 -15.27 5.53
C SER A 360 -9.90 -15.58 6.87
N HIS A 361 -9.55 -16.84 7.11
CA HIS A 361 -8.88 -17.30 8.34
C HIS A 361 -7.44 -16.79 8.45
N HIS A 362 -6.80 -16.64 7.30
CA HIS A 362 -5.42 -16.20 7.17
C HIS A 362 -5.35 -14.97 6.26
N PRO A 363 -4.29 -14.16 6.37
CA PRO A 363 -4.04 -13.13 5.39
C PRO A 363 -3.92 -13.77 4.00
N ILE A 364 -4.63 -13.22 3.04
CA ILE A 364 -4.50 -13.63 1.63
C ILE A 364 -3.26 -13.03 0.97
N LEU A 365 -2.73 -11.93 1.52
CA LEU A 365 -1.47 -11.30 1.14
C LEU A 365 -0.80 -10.68 2.37
N GLU A 366 0.48 -10.93 2.55
CA GLU A 366 1.31 -10.33 3.60
C GLU A 366 2.69 -9.96 3.06
N PRO A 367 3.38 -8.93 3.61
CA PRO A 367 4.64 -8.45 3.08
C PRO A 367 5.76 -9.49 3.28
N ASP A 368 6.44 -9.80 2.19
CA ASP A 368 7.52 -10.81 2.14
C ASP A 368 8.69 -10.36 1.25
N LEU A 369 8.42 -9.78 0.08
CA LEU A 369 9.41 -9.49 -0.93
C LEU A 369 10.08 -8.12 -0.72
N TRP A 370 11.23 -7.92 -1.39
CA TRP A 370 12.07 -6.74 -1.19
C TRP A 370 11.33 -5.42 -1.47
N TYR A 371 10.51 -5.35 -2.51
CA TYR A 371 9.75 -4.14 -2.88
C TYR A 371 8.60 -3.81 -1.92
N GLU A 372 8.24 -4.74 -1.04
CA GLU A 372 7.27 -4.54 0.04
C GLU A 372 7.95 -4.05 1.34
N ASN A 373 9.29 -3.95 1.30
CA ASN A 373 10.13 -3.63 2.44
C ASN A 373 11.21 -2.56 2.14
N ASP A 374 11.26 -2.02 0.91
CA ASP A 374 12.35 -1.13 0.47
C ASP A 374 12.32 0.24 1.17
N TYR A 375 11.23 1.00 1.05
CA TYR A 375 11.10 2.32 1.67
C TYR A 375 10.44 2.25 3.05
N LYS A 376 9.19 1.78 3.10
CA LYS A 376 8.45 1.55 4.34
C LYS A 376 8.28 0.04 4.55
N PRO A 377 9.09 -0.57 5.43
CA PRO A 377 9.08 -2.01 5.60
C PRO A 377 7.74 -2.54 6.10
N GLY A 378 7.30 -3.67 5.53
CA GLY A 378 6.11 -4.37 5.98
C GLY A 378 4.80 -3.86 5.39
N ILE A 379 4.82 -3.24 4.21
CA ILE A 379 3.62 -2.69 3.59
C ILE A 379 3.24 -3.45 2.32
N VAL A 380 2.05 -4.08 2.37
CA VAL A 380 1.23 -4.43 1.22
C VAL A 380 -0.11 -3.72 1.38
N TYR A 381 -0.33 -2.67 0.56
CA TYR A 381 -1.49 -1.80 0.68
C TYR A 381 -2.35 -1.90 -0.58
N ALA A 382 -3.31 -2.82 -0.58
CA ALA A 382 -4.20 -3.06 -1.70
C ALA A 382 -5.23 -1.92 -1.81
N ASN A 383 -5.36 -1.31 -3.01
CA ASN A 383 -6.32 -0.23 -3.27
C ASN A 383 -7.20 -0.51 -4.47
N GLY A 384 -6.87 -1.51 -5.27
CA GLY A 384 -7.62 -1.86 -6.46
C GLY A 384 -7.76 -3.37 -6.63
N ALA A 385 -8.88 -3.79 -7.16
CA ALA A 385 -9.06 -5.16 -7.62
C ALA A 385 -10.05 -5.19 -8.79
N VAL A 386 -9.78 -6.07 -9.76
CA VAL A 386 -10.69 -6.35 -10.85
C VAL A 386 -10.77 -7.85 -11.09
N VAL A 387 -11.88 -8.30 -11.67
CA VAL A 387 -12.03 -9.67 -12.14
C VAL A 387 -11.88 -9.68 -13.65
N LYS A 388 -10.98 -10.50 -14.15
CA LYS A 388 -10.77 -10.71 -15.58
C LYS A 388 -10.65 -12.21 -15.83
N ASP A 389 -11.52 -12.71 -16.69
CA ASP A 389 -11.54 -14.13 -17.08
C ASP A 389 -11.53 -15.10 -15.87
N GLY A 390 -12.36 -14.82 -14.84
CA GLY A 390 -12.46 -15.61 -13.61
C GLY A 390 -11.33 -15.38 -12.61
N THR A 391 -10.27 -14.67 -13.00
CA THR A 391 -9.13 -14.35 -12.16
C THR A 391 -9.33 -13.01 -11.43
N LEU A 392 -9.23 -13.01 -10.12
CA LEU A 392 -9.13 -11.81 -9.31
C LEU A 392 -7.70 -11.27 -9.37
N LEU A 393 -7.54 -10.08 -9.92
CA LEU A 393 -6.30 -9.32 -9.94
C LEU A 393 -6.37 -8.27 -8.82
N VAL A 394 -5.44 -8.31 -7.87
CA VAL A 394 -5.36 -7.38 -6.74
C VAL A 394 -4.13 -6.49 -6.91
N TYR A 395 -4.36 -5.19 -7.06
CA TYR A 395 -3.31 -4.19 -7.20
C TYR A 395 -3.02 -3.55 -5.86
N TYR A 396 -1.74 -3.44 -5.52
CA TYR A 396 -1.31 -2.96 -4.21
C TYR A 396 -0.06 -2.09 -4.27
N GLY A 397 0.09 -1.25 -3.26
CA GLY A 397 1.32 -0.52 -2.98
C GLY A 397 2.29 -1.38 -2.19
N GLY A 398 3.50 -1.57 -2.70
CA GLY A 398 4.59 -2.22 -2.01
C GLY A 398 5.52 -1.20 -1.36
N GLY A 399 5.74 -1.30 -0.03
CA GLY A 399 6.67 -0.45 0.71
C GLY A 399 6.39 1.06 0.63
N ASP A 400 5.16 1.48 0.34
CA ASP A 400 4.75 2.88 0.03
C ASP A 400 5.58 3.51 -1.11
N LYS A 401 6.01 2.70 -2.10
CA LYS A 401 6.88 3.17 -3.17
C LYS A 401 6.56 2.61 -4.55
N TYR A 402 6.06 1.38 -4.62
CA TYR A 402 5.88 0.63 -5.86
C TYR A 402 4.43 0.23 -6.10
N VAL A 403 4.05 0.10 -7.37
CA VAL A 403 2.81 -0.57 -7.79
C VAL A 403 3.09 -2.03 -8.08
N CYS A 404 2.30 -2.90 -7.48
CA CYS A 404 2.41 -4.35 -7.60
C CYS A 404 1.05 -4.97 -7.91
N VAL A 405 1.06 -6.21 -8.41
CA VAL A 405 -0.15 -7.01 -8.64
C VAL A 405 0.05 -8.45 -8.17
N ALA A 406 -1.00 -9.01 -7.58
CA ALA A 406 -1.09 -10.42 -7.26
C ALA A 406 -2.46 -10.95 -7.69
N SER A 407 -2.60 -12.24 -7.88
CA SER A 407 -3.80 -12.86 -8.46
C SER A 407 -4.19 -14.15 -7.75
N VAL A 408 -5.46 -14.52 -7.91
CA VAL A 408 -6.03 -15.80 -7.49
C VAL A 408 -7.27 -16.10 -8.35
N ASP A 409 -7.63 -17.35 -8.51
CA ASP A 409 -8.95 -17.70 -9.02
C ASP A 409 -10.02 -17.21 -8.04
N LEU A 410 -11.02 -16.46 -8.55
CA LEU A 410 -12.03 -15.82 -7.72
C LEU A 410 -12.88 -16.83 -6.97
N GLN A 411 -13.30 -17.90 -7.66
CA GLN A 411 -14.18 -18.91 -7.07
C GLN A 411 -13.43 -19.74 -6.05
N GLU A 412 -12.16 -20.08 -6.31
CA GLU A 412 -11.29 -20.79 -5.36
C GLU A 412 -11.12 -19.99 -4.07
N LEU A 413 -10.95 -18.66 -4.15
CA LEU A 413 -10.89 -17.79 -2.96
C LEU A 413 -12.20 -17.83 -2.17
N ILE A 414 -13.35 -17.68 -2.84
CA ILE A 414 -14.67 -17.69 -2.19
C ILE A 414 -14.95 -19.04 -1.53
N ASP A 415 -14.67 -20.14 -2.21
CA ASP A 415 -14.92 -21.48 -1.70
C ASP A 415 -14.03 -21.77 -0.47
N SER A 416 -12.76 -21.38 -0.53
CA SER A 416 -11.86 -21.44 0.63
C SER A 416 -12.40 -20.66 1.84
N MET A 417 -12.99 -19.48 1.64
CA MET A 417 -13.59 -18.71 2.72
C MET A 417 -14.82 -19.38 3.32
N LYS A 418 -15.60 -20.11 2.53
CA LYS A 418 -16.81 -20.83 2.99
C LYS A 418 -16.48 -22.10 3.74
N GLU A 419 -15.43 -22.82 3.35
CA GLU A 419 -14.95 -24.03 4.00
C GLU A 419 -14.36 -23.71 5.39
N ASP A 420 -13.76 -22.58 5.52
CA ASP A 420 -13.25 -22.06 6.79
C ASP A 420 -14.45 -21.69 7.69
N LYS A 421 -14.60 -22.34 8.84
CA LYS A 421 -15.67 -22.03 9.82
C LYS A 421 -15.64 -20.55 10.16
N ILE A 422 -16.81 -19.92 10.26
CA ILE A 422 -16.97 -18.52 10.65
C ILE A 422 -16.17 -18.26 11.94
N ILE A 423 -15.12 -17.46 11.85
CA ILE A 423 -14.47 -16.94 13.05
C ILE A 423 -15.39 -15.85 13.59
N LYS A 424 -16.17 -16.18 14.60
CA LYS A 424 -16.85 -15.17 15.41
C LYS A 424 -15.78 -14.42 16.19
N LEU A 425 -15.44 -13.24 15.74
CA LEU A 425 -14.58 -12.33 16.49
C LEU A 425 -15.39 -11.87 17.70
N LYS A 426 -14.90 -12.16 18.91
CA LYS A 426 -15.50 -11.67 20.15
C LYS A 426 -14.92 -10.30 20.45
N ASN A 427 -15.80 -9.36 20.82
CA ASN A 427 -15.36 -8.07 21.33
C ASN A 427 -14.70 -8.28 22.71
N ILE A 428 -13.51 -7.73 22.93
CA ILE A 428 -12.75 -7.84 24.19
C ILE A 428 -13.58 -7.43 25.43
N ARG A 429 -14.56 -6.53 25.26
CA ARG A 429 -15.46 -6.11 26.34
C ARG A 429 -16.40 -7.21 26.83
N GLU A 430 -16.72 -8.22 26.00
CA GLU A 430 -17.57 -9.34 26.40
C GLU A 430 -16.82 -10.41 27.17
N ILE A 431 -15.50 -10.51 26.99
CA ILE A 431 -14.66 -11.54 27.62
C ILE A 431 -14.34 -11.21 29.09
N LYS A 432 -14.37 -9.94 29.49
CA LYS A 432 -14.14 -9.52 30.88
C LYS A 432 -15.34 -9.74 31.78
N LYS A 433 -16.41 -10.33 31.29
CA LYS A 433 -17.67 -10.64 32.09
C LYS A 433 -17.85 -12.14 32.36
N ILE A 434 -16.87 -12.98 32.05
CA ILE A 434 -16.76 -14.38 32.45
C ILE A 434 -15.62 -14.49 33.48
#